data_ae42be0efbcf5956b1090cf48fef5999
#
_entry.id   ae42be0efbcf5956b1090cf48fef5999
#
_cell.length_a   1.000
_cell.length_b   1.000
_cell.length_c   1.000
_cell.angle_alpha   90.00
_cell.angle_beta   90.00
_cell.angle_gamma   90.00
#
_symmetry.space_group_name_H-M   'P 1'
#
loop_
_entity.id
_entity.type
_entity.pdbx_description
1 polymer ?
#
loop_
_entity_poly.entity_id
_entity_poly.type
_entity_poly.pdbx_seq_one_letter_code
_entity_poly.pdbx_strand_id
1 'polypeptide(L)'
;MSETTVIPPAAPKFLSEAARAGLEVPIVRTPTPALDDEAGWTAYVEQTDAFVVDMLKGMALPMKSTLEQIAGVPTYVVTPTHVPVAEDGPVFLSIHGGALILGGGDLTRVMTEISAMSAGITHWAPDYRMPPKHRYPAALDDVIAVYKALLEVRDPSQIIVGGGSAGGNLAAALVLRAKDKGLPMPAGLVLMTPEVDLTESGDSFTTLADVSVGLQSLLEVNALYANGHDLEDPYLSPLFGDVTGFPPTLLISGTRDLYLSNTVRMHRKLREAGVDADLHIFDGRPHAGYGNAPEEAAVAAETGAFVQRVLGAAR
;
A
#
# COMPACT_ATOMS: atom_id res chain seq x y z
N MET A 1 -1.10 28.56 -1.80
CA MET A 1 -1.76 28.41 -3.13
C MET A 1 -3.24 28.15 -2.87
N SER A 2 -4.17 28.54 -3.76
CA SER A 2 -5.60 28.25 -3.59
C SER A 2 -5.91 26.84 -4.11
N GLU A 3 -6.95 26.20 -3.55
CA GLU A 3 -7.49 24.96 -4.09
C GLU A 3 -7.84 25.13 -5.58
N THR A 4 -7.57 24.08 -6.35
CA THR A 4 -7.95 24.01 -7.76
C THR A 4 -8.82 22.79 -7.99
N THR A 5 -9.85 22.94 -8.82
CA THR A 5 -10.79 21.86 -9.15
C THR A 5 -10.66 21.51 -10.63
N VAL A 6 -10.49 20.23 -10.92
CA VAL A 6 -10.43 19.69 -12.28
C VAL A 6 -11.59 18.70 -12.46
N ILE A 7 -12.23 18.75 -13.63
CA ILE A 7 -13.27 17.79 -14.01
C ILE A 7 -12.57 16.67 -14.80
N PRO A 8 -12.57 15.41 -14.28
CA PRO A 8 -11.95 14.31 -14.97
C PRO A 8 -12.71 13.96 -16.26
N PRO A 9 -12.07 13.28 -17.22
CA PRO A 9 -12.76 12.78 -18.41
C PRO A 9 -13.82 11.74 -18.02
N ALA A 10 -14.88 11.64 -18.84
CA ALA A 10 -15.98 10.69 -18.62
C ALA A 10 -15.45 9.26 -18.37
N ALA A 11 -16.12 8.56 -17.47
CA ALA A 11 -15.77 7.18 -17.15
C ALA A 11 -16.06 6.21 -18.32
N PRO A 12 -15.32 5.10 -18.46
CA PRO A 12 -15.58 4.07 -19.46
C PRO A 12 -17.02 3.51 -19.34
N LYS A 13 -17.72 3.41 -20.47
CA LYS A 13 -19.15 3.03 -20.49
C LYS A 13 -19.42 1.58 -20.10
N PHE A 14 -18.41 0.70 -20.19
CA PHE A 14 -18.58 -0.71 -19.82
C PHE A 14 -18.56 -0.95 -18.31
N LEU A 15 -18.08 0.01 -17.52
CA LEU A 15 -18.06 -0.07 -16.06
C LEU A 15 -19.49 0.06 -15.51
N SER A 16 -19.72 -0.54 -14.35
CA SER A 16 -20.95 -0.40 -13.58
C SER A 16 -21.26 1.07 -13.25
N GLU A 17 -22.50 1.39 -12.96
CA GLU A 17 -22.89 2.73 -12.53
C GLU A 17 -22.14 3.16 -11.26
N ALA A 18 -21.95 2.22 -10.31
CA ALA A 18 -21.22 2.47 -9.07
C ALA A 18 -19.74 2.85 -9.32
N ALA A 19 -19.05 2.10 -10.19
CA ALA A 19 -17.66 2.41 -10.55
C ALA A 19 -17.56 3.76 -11.28
N ARG A 20 -18.46 4.04 -12.23
CA ARG A 20 -18.45 5.32 -12.96
C ARG A 20 -18.71 6.51 -12.06
N ALA A 21 -19.64 6.40 -11.11
CA ALA A 21 -19.93 7.48 -10.16
C ALA A 21 -18.68 7.89 -9.36
N GLY A 22 -17.85 6.93 -8.95
CA GLY A 22 -16.58 7.21 -8.27
C GLY A 22 -15.51 7.86 -9.15
N LEU A 23 -15.60 7.69 -10.48
CA LEU A 23 -14.63 8.22 -11.44
C LEU A 23 -14.98 9.60 -12.01
N GLU A 24 -16.23 10.04 -11.83
CA GLU A 24 -16.75 11.30 -12.38
C GLU A 24 -16.85 12.41 -11.32
N VAL A 25 -16.29 12.18 -10.12
CA VAL A 25 -16.21 13.21 -9.09
C VAL A 25 -15.12 14.23 -9.44
N PRO A 26 -15.33 15.54 -9.14
CA PRO A 26 -14.30 16.55 -9.35
C PRO A 26 -13.02 16.24 -8.56
N ILE A 27 -11.85 16.43 -9.20
CA ILE A 27 -10.55 16.31 -8.55
C ILE A 27 -10.26 17.64 -7.87
N VAL A 28 -10.24 17.62 -6.54
CA VAL A 28 -9.86 18.79 -5.72
C VAL A 28 -8.39 18.63 -5.32
N ARG A 29 -7.56 19.57 -5.72
CA ARG A 29 -6.15 19.61 -5.35
C ARG A 29 -5.97 20.55 -4.17
N THR A 30 -5.62 19.99 -3.03
CA THR A 30 -5.40 20.73 -1.79
C THR A 30 -3.91 21.04 -1.65
N PRO A 31 -3.53 22.31 -1.41
CA PRO A 31 -2.15 22.65 -1.11
C PRO A 31 -1.65 21.98 0.16
N THR A 32 -0.39 21.59 0.15
CA THR A 32 0.29 21.07 1.35
C THR A 32 0.90 22.21 2.16
N PRO A 33 1.15 22.03 3.46
CA PRO A 33 1.92 22.94 4.28
C PRO A 33 3.38 23.08 3.79
N ALA A 34 4.07 24.15 4.18
CA ALA A 34 5.51 24.25 3.95
C ALA A 34 6.28 23.17 4.74
N LEU A 35 7.42 22.71 4.22
CA LEU A 35 8.17 21.57 4.83
C LEU A 35 8.61 21.83 6.27
N ASP A 36 8.79 23.08 6.67
CA ASP A 36 9.16 23.53 8.01
C ASP A 36 7.96 23.86 8.91
N ASP A 37 6.74 23.80 8.39
CA ASP A 37 5.50 24.04 9.15
C ASP A 37 4.98 22.73 9.80
N GLU A 38 5.60 22.32 10.90
CA GLU A 38 5.22 21.11 11.62
C GLU A 38 3.77 21.16 12.15
N ALA A 39 3.31 22.34 12.59
CA ALA A 39 1.94 22.50 13.06
C ALA A 39 0.92 22.39 11.92
N GLY A 40 1.23 22.98 10.77
CA GLY A 40 0.43 22.82 9.56
C GLY A 40 0.33 21.38 9.09
N TRP A 41 1.43 20.64 9.09
CA TRP A 41 1.43 19.22 8.75
C TRP A 41 0.65 18.37 9.76
N THR A 42 0.75 18.66 11.05
CA THR A 42 -0.05 17.98 12.08
C THR A 42 -1.54 18.19 11.81
N ALA A 43 -1.95 19.42 11.58
CA ALA A 43 -3.36 19.74 11.26
C ALA A 43 -3.83 19.10 9.95
N TYR A 44 -2.97 19.07 8.93
CA TYR A 44 -3.25 18.40 7.64
C TYR A 44 -3.53 16.92 7.83
N VAL A 45 -2.67 16.21 8.57
CA VAL A 45 -2.83 14.78 8.89
C VAL A 45 -4.12 14.54 9.66
N GLU A 46 -4.34 15.27 10.76
CA GLU A 46 -5.52 15.11 11.60
C GLU A 46 -6.84 15.34 10.83
N GLN A 47 -6.90 16.37 9.99
CA GLN A 47 -8.09 16.67 9.19
C GLN A 47 -8.34 15.63 8.12
N THR A 48 -7.28 15.16 7.45
CA THR A 48 -7.40 14.15 6.39
C THR A 48 -7.80 12.79 6.97
N ASP A 49 -7.16 12.35 8.04
CA ASP A 49 -7.51 11.09 8.71
C ASP A 49 -8.94 11.14 9.26
N ALA A 50 -9.36 12.26 9.88
CA ALA A 50 -10.74 12.43 10.35
C ALA A 50 -11.77 12.33 9.20
N PHE A 51 -11.47 12.89 8.04
CA PHE A 51 -12.31 12.76 6.84
C PHE A 51 -12.43 11.29 6.39
N VAL A 52 -11.31 10.57 6.34
CA VAL A 52 -11.31 9.14 5.95
C VAL A 52 -12.05 8.28 6.98
N VAL A 53 -11.86 8.54 8.28
CA VAL A 53 -12.62 7.88 9.36
C VAL A 53 -14.12 8.07 9.19
N ASP A 54 -14.56 9.31 8.91
CA ASP A 54 -16.00 9.58 8.72
C ASP A 54 -16.57 8.88 7.48
N MET A 55 -15.80 8.82 6.41
CA MET A 55 -16.17 8.10 5.17
C MET A 55 -16.31 6.59 5.38
N LEU A 56 -15.49 6.00 6.25
CA LEU A 56 -15.49 4.56 6.58
C LEU A 56 -16.40 4.21 7.76
N LYS A 57 -17.05 5.22 8.36
CA LYS A 57 -17.90 5.05 9.54
C LYS A 57 -19.09 4.12 9.25
N GLY A 58 -19.25 3.14 10.13
CA GLY A 58 -20.32 2.15 10.01
C GLY A 58 -19.99 0.96 9.12
N MET A 59 -18.81 0.90 8.53
CA MET A 59 -18.34 -0.29 7.86
C MET A 59 -18.05 -1.37 8.92
N ALA A 60 -18.86 -2.42 8.95
CA ALA A 60 -18.67 -3.58 9.83
C ALA A 60 -18.28 -4.78 8.95
N LEU A 61 -17.05 -5.23 9.09
CA LEU A 61 -16.54 -6.40 8.39
C LEU A 61 -16.49 -7.62 9.31
N PRO A 62 -16.67 -8.85 8.81
CA PRO A 62 -16.67 -10.07 9.61
C PRO A 62 -15.24 -10.45 10.03
N MET A 63 -14.62 -9.61 10.87
CA MET A 63 -13.24 -9.74 11.33
C MET A 63 -13.16 -9.84 12.85
N LYS A 64 -12.12 -10.51 13.33
CA LYS A 64 -11.62 -10.39 14.70
C LYS A 64 -10.33 -9.58 14.65
N SER A 65 -10.30 -8.47 15.38
CA SER A 65 -9.15 -7.54 15.40
C SER A 65 -8.72 -7.31 16.83
N THR A 66 -7.43 -7.49 17.10
CA THR A 66 -6.78 -7.15 18.38
C THR A 66 -5.60 -6.21 18.11
N LEU A 67 -5.28 -5.35 19.07
CA LEU A 67 -4.09 -4.51 19.04
C LEU A 67 -3.05 -5.11 20.00
N GLU A 68 -1.88 -5.42 19.49
CA GLU A 68 -0.79 -6.04 20.22
C GLU A 68 0.49 -5.20 20.12
N GLN A 69 1.43 -5.40 21.06
CA GLN A 69 2.76 -4.81 20.98
C GLN A 69 3.74 -5.84 20.43
N ILE A 70 4.17 -5.70 19.19
CA ILE A 70 5.08 -6.63 18.52
C ILE A 70 6.40 -5.91 18.25
N ALA A 71 7.48 -6.38 18.84
CA ALA A 71 8.80 -5.74 18.78
C ALA A 71 8.78 -4.23 19.13
N GLY A 72 7.86 -3.82 20.02
CA GLY A 72 7.70 -2.42 20.43
C GLY A 72 6.86 -1.57 19.46
N VAL A 73 6.29 -2.18 18.42
CA VAL A 73 5.41 -1.51 17.44
C VAL A 73 3.96 -1.93 17.71
N PRO A 74 3.02 -0.98 17.89
CA PRO A 74 1.60 -1.30 17.92
C PRO A 74 1.22 -2.01 16.61
N THR A 75 0.61 -3.19 16.70
CA THR A 75 0.33 -4.02 15.53
C THR A 75 -1.07 -4.61 15.66
N TYR A 76 -1.92 -4.35 14.68
CA TYR A 76 -3.23 -4.98 14.62
C TYR A 76 -3.11 -6.40 14.09
N VAL A 77 -3.63 -7.37 14.84
CA VAL A 77 -3.79 -8.75 14.38
C VAL A 77 -5.25 -8.92 13.96
N VAL A 78 -5.46 -9.11 12.66
CA VAL A 78 -6.78 -9.16 12.03
C VAL A 78 -6.99 -10.54 11.41
N THR A 79 -8.05 -11.23 11.81
CA THR A 79 -8.38 -12.56 11.28
C THR A 79 -9.84 -12.57 10.81
N PRO A 80 -10.11 -12.97 9.54
CA PRO A 80 -11.50 -13.18 9.09
C PRO A 80 -12.22 -14.20 9.96
N THR A 81 -13.48 -13.95 10.34
CA THR A 81 -14.21 -14.80 11.31
C THR A 81 -14.43 -16.23 10.83
N HIS A 82 -14.39 -16.47 9.51
CA HIS A 82 -14.51 -17.80 8.90
C HIS A 82 -13.17 -18.56 8.81
N VAL A 83 -12.06 -17.89 9.12
CA VAL A 83 -10.72 -18.51 9.11
C VAL A 83 -10.41 -19.04 10.51
N PRO A 84 -10.06 -20.32 10.67
CA PRO A 84 -9.58 -20.83 11.95
C PRO A 84 -8.29 -20.11 12.36
N VAL A 85 -8.23 -19.64 13.59
CA VAL A 85 -6.99 -19.11 14.15
C VAL A 85 -6.06 -20.29 14.42
N ALA A 86 -5.03 -20.44 13.60
CA ALA A 86 -3.98 -21.44 13.77
C ALA A 86 -2.71 -20.76 14.26
N GLU A 87 -2.09 -21.30 15.32
CA GLU A 87 -0.85 -20.72 15.88
C GLU A 87 0.30 -20.76 14.87
N ASP A 88 0.30 -21.70 13.94
CA ASP A 88 1.29 -21.91 12.88
C ASP A 88 0.76 -21.62 11.47
N GLY A 89 -0.42 -21.02 11.35
CA GLY A 89 -1.04 -20.71 10.07
C GLY A 89 -0.33 -19.56 9.33
N PRO A 90 -0.63 -19.40 8.02
CA PRO A 90 -0.03 -18.33 7.22
C PRO A 90 -0.43 -16.95 7.72
N VAL A 91 0.50 -15.99 7.56
CA VAL A 91 0.30 -14.59 7.96
C VAL A 91 0.64 -13.66 6.80
N PHE A 92 -0.22 -12.68 6.58
CA PHE A 92 0.03 -11.56 5.70
C PHE A 92 0.53 -10.37 6.55
N LEU A 93 1.79 -9.97 6.39
CA LEU A 93 2.29 -8.71 6.94
C LEU A 93 1.75 -7.58 6.06
N SER A 94 0.67 -6.95 6.52
CA SER A 94 -0.09 -5.95 5.78
C SER A 94 0.38 -4.56 6.18
N ILE A 95 0.92 -3.81 5.22
CA ILE A 95 1.44 -2.47 5.44
C ILE A 95 0.45 -1.49 4.81
N HIS A 96 -0.15 -0.62 5.65
CA HIS A 96 -1.18 0.30 5.20
C HIS A 96 -0.62 1.41 4.30
N GLY A 97 -1.47 1.93 3.40
CA GLY A 97 -1.22 3.13 2.61
C GLY A 97 -1.45 4.41 3.40
N GLY A 98 -1.40 5.54 2.71
CA GLY A 98 -1.62 6.85 3.32
C GLY A 98 -0.46 7.82 3.08
N ALA A 99 0.13 7.75 1.89
CA ALA A 99 1.19 8.69 1.48
C ALA A 99 2.35 8.80 2.49
N LEU A 100 2.63 7.73 3.26
CA LEU A 100 3.68 7.68 4.29
C LEU A 100 3.46 8.63 5.50
N ILE A 101 2.32 9.31 5.57
CA ILE A 101 2.00 10.30 6.61
C ILE A 101 0.60 10.13 7.23
N LEU A 102 -0.27 9.33 6.63
CA LEU A 102 -1.69 9.16 6.97
C LEU A 102 -2.01 7.70 7.30
N GLY A 103 -3.15 7.47 7.92
CA GLY A 103 -3.73 6.13 8.06
C GLY A 103 -3.35 5.40 9.34
N GLY A 104 -2.78 6.07 10.33
CA GLY A 104 -2.45 5.49 11.63
C GLY A 104 -3.65 5.16 12.51
N GLY A 105 -3.39 4.43 13.59
CA GLY A 105 -4.39 4.09 14.60
C GLY A 105 -5.54 3.24 14.06
N ASP A 106 -6.78 3.66 14.29
CA ASP A 106 -7.97 2.91 13.86
C ASP A 106 -8.09 2.75 12.34
N LEU A 107 -7.52 3.68 11.56
CA LEU A 107 -7.46 3.55 10.10
C LEU A 107 -6.58 2.37 9.65
N THR A 108 -5.45 2.12 10.32
CA THR A 108 -4.62 0.92 10.08
C THR A 108 -5.48 -0.34 10.23
N ARG A 109 -6.29 -0.42 11.30
CA ARG A 109 -7.20 -1.55 11.53
C ARG A 109 -8.20 -1.71 10.39
N VAL A 110 -8.95 -0.66 10.06
CA VAL A 110 -10.02 -0.72 9.05
C VAL A 110 -9.47 -1.06 7.66
N MET A 111 -8.38 -0.43 7.24
CA MET A 111 -7.73 -0.74 5.96
C MET A 111 -7.24 -2.19 5.91
N THR A 112 -6.74 -2.71 7.04
CA THR A 112 -6.32 -4.11 7.14
C THR A 112 -7.51 -5.06 7.09
N GLU A 113 -8.63 -4.74 7.73
CA GLU A 113 -9.86 -5.54 7.66
C GLU A 113 -10.36 -5.66 6.22
N ILE A 114 -10.31 -4.59 5.43
CA ILE A 114 -10.65 -4.59 4.00
C ILE A 114 -9.68 -5.50 3.22
N SER A 115 -8.37 -5.38 3.44
CA SER A 115 -7.35 -6.20 2.78
C SER A 115 -7.50 -7.69 3.11
N ALA A 116 -7.82 -8.02 4.36
CA ALA A 116 -7.96 -9.40 4.83
C ALA A 116 -9.15 -10.14 4.18
N MET A 117 -10.16 -9.42 3.71
CA MET A 117 -11.26 -10.01 2.93
C MET A 117 -10.78 -10.71 1.66
N SER A 118 -9.81 -10.10 0.98
CA SER A 118 -9.29 -10.61 -0.30
C SER A 118 -8.29 -11.75 -0.11
N ALA A 119 -7.42 -11.66 0.90
CA ALA A 119 -6.37 -12.64 1.14
C ALA A 119 -6.86 -13.91 1.85
N GLY A 120 -7.89 -13.81 2.69
CA GLY A 120 -8.51 -14.94 3.39
C GLY A 120 -7.60 -15.62 4.42
N ILE A 121 -6.64 -14.91 4.98
CA ILE A 121 -5.71 -15.39 6.02
C ILE A 121 -5.56 -14.33 7.12
N THR A 122 -4.87 -14.66 8.23
CA THR A 122 -4.56 -13.70 9.30
C THR A 122 -3.60 -12.62 8.80
N HIS A 123 -3.88 -11.37 9.14
CA HIS A 123 -3.02 -10.22 8.87
C HIS A 123 -2.37 -9.70 10.15
N TRP A 124 -1.08 -9.36 10.07
CA TRP A 124 -0.40 -8.52 11.03
C TRP A 124 -0.15 -7.16 10.39
N ALA A 125 -0.67 -6.11 10.98
CA ALA A 125 -0.61 -4.75 10.43
C ALA A 125 0.05 -3.79 11.42
N PRO A 126 1.33 -3.49 11.25
CA PRO A 126 2.01 -2.51 12.08
C PRO A 126 1.40 -1.12 11.87
N ASP A 127 1.04 -0.47 12.98
CA ASP A 127 0.73 0.95 13.05
C ASP A 127 2.07 1.71 13.17
N TYR A 128 2.74 1.83 12.04
CA TYR A 128 4.10 2.34 11.97
C TYR A 128 4.17 3.84 12.20
N ARG A 129 5.28 4.31 12.75
CA ARG A 129 5.51 5.73 13.04
C ARG A 129 5.66 6.56 11.76
N MET A 130 5.02 7.74 11.75
CA MET A 130 4.90 8.60 10.56
C MET A 130 5.24 10.08 10.84
N PRO A 131 5.58 10.84 9.77
CA PRO A 131 5.64 12.30 9.83
C PRO A 131 4.31 12.93 10.30
N PRO A 132 4.34 14.16 10.79
CA PRO A 132 5.55 15.02 10.89
C PRO A 132 6.49 14.64 12.02
N LYS A 133 5.99 13.90 13.01
CA LYS A 133 6.73 13.56 14.24
C LYS A 133 7.87 12.57 14.02
N HIS A 134 7.69 11.59 13.16
CA HIS A 134 8.64 10.52 12.89
C HIS A 134 8.87 10.36 11.39
N ARG A 135 9.92 11.00 10.88
CA ARG A 135 10.30 10.96 9.48
C ARG A 135 11.15 9.70 9.19
N TYR A 136 11.51 9.49 7.94
CA TYR A 136 12.41 8.41 7.52
C TYR A 136 13.68 8.38 8.40
N PRO A 137 14.13 7.18 8.86
CA PRO A 137 13.66 5.84 8.45
C PRO A 137 12.63 5.17 9.40
N ALA A 138 11.94 5.92 10.27
CA ALA A 138 11.14 5.37 11.37
C ALA A 138 10.09 4.32 10.90
N ALA A 139 9.33 4.61 9.86
CA ALA A 139 8.34 3.68 9.32
C ALA A 139 8.97 2.36 8.84
N LEU A 140 10.06 2.45 8.07
CA LEU A 140 10.77 1.27 7.58
C LEU A 140 11.43 0.47 8.72
N ASP A 141 11.90 1.14 9.77
CA ASP A 141 12.45 0.46 10.96
C ASP A 141 11.37 -0.33 11.70
N ASP A 142 10.17 0.24 11.83
CA ASP A 142 9.05 -0.41 12.49
C ASP A 142 8.57 -1.65 11.71
N VAL A 143 8.36 -1.54 10.41
CA VAL A 143 7.90 -2.70 9.61
C VAL A 143 8.95 -3.82 9.55
N ILE A 144 10.24 -3.49 9.53
CA ILE A 144 11.33 -4.46 9.64
C ILE A 144 11.37 -5.13 11.01
N ALA A 145 11.09 -4.39 12.08
CA ALA A 145 11.05 -4.95 13.43
C ALA A 145 9.95 -5.99 13.57
N VAL A 146 8.74 -5.68 13.06
CA VAL A 146 7.61 -6.61 13.05
C VAL A 146 7.89 -7.82 12.16
N TYR A 147 8.50 -7.63 10.97
CA TYR A 147 8.89 -8.74 10.10
C TYR A 147 9.86 -9.72 10.78
N LYS A 148 10.87 -9.21 11.49
CA LYS A 148 11.81 -10.04 12.26
C LYS A 148 11.09 -10.84 13.35
N ALA A 149 10.20 -10.20 14.11
CA ALA A 149 9.41 -10.88 15.12
C ALA A 149 8.49 -11.96 14.50
N LEU A 150 7.96 -11.71 13.30
CA LEU A 150 7.17 -12.70 12.58
C LEU A 150 8.01 -13.92 12.16
N LEU A 151 9.26 -13.71 11.73
CA LEU A 151 10.21 -14.78 11.40
C LEU A 151 10.59 -15.66 12.61
N GLU A 152 10.43 -15.18 13.84
CA GLU A 152 10.67 -15.97 15.05
C GLU A 152 9.53 -16.98 15.35
N VAL A 153 8.34 -16.73 14.80
CA VAL A 153 7.12 -17.50 15.09
C VAL A 153 6.47 -18.10 13.85
N ARG A 154 7.01 -17.87 12.65
CA ARG A 154 6.49 -18.40 11.37
C ARG A 154 7.64 -18.78 10.44
N ASP A 155 7.45 -19.89 9.74
CA ASP A 155 8.31 -20.24 8.62
C ASP A 155 8.15 -19.16 7.51
N PRO A 156 9.25 -18.70 6.89
CA PRO A 156 9.20 -17.70 5.80
C PRO A 156 8.24 -18.08 4.66
N SER A 157 8.09 -19.38 4.39
CA SER A 157 7.16 -19.91 3.39
C SER A 157 5.67 -19.73 3.75
N GLN A 158 5.38 -19.33 4.99
CA GLN A 158 4.04 -19.00 5.50
C GLN A 158 3.80 -17.48 5.60
N ILE A 159 4.76 -16.66 5.16
CA ILE A 159 4.66 -15.20 5.27
C ILE A 159 4.46 -14.60 3.89
N ILE A 160 3.39 -13.79 3.76
CA ILE A 160 3.21 -12.85 2.65
C ILE A 160 3.50 -11.45 3.17
N VAL A 161 4.21 -10.66 2.40
CA VAL A 161 4.39 -9.22 2.67
C VAL A 161 3.65 -8.43 1.61
N GLY A 162 2.96 -7.38 1.99
CA GLY A 162 2.33 -6.54 0.96
C GLY A 162 1.66 -5.29 1.51
N GLY A 163 1.25 -4.44 0.58
CA GLY A 163 0.55 -3.21 0.87
C GLY A 163 0.14 -2.45 -0.38
N GLY A 164 -0.67 -1.43 -0.18
CA GLY A 164 -1.11 -0.53 -1.24
C GLY A 164 -0.46 0.85 -1.12
N SER A 165 -0.23 1.53 -2.26
CA SER A 165 0.27 2.91 -2.26
C SER A 165 1.60 3.02 -1.49
N ALA A 166 1.68 3.90 -0.51
CA ALA A 166 2.78 4.02 0.45
C ALA A 166 3.10 2.70 1.17
N GLY A 167 2.10 1.87 1.49
CA GLY A 167 2.31 0.54 2.05
C GLY A 167 3.00 -0.41 1.06
N GLY A 168 2.75 -0.26 -0.23
CA GLY A 168 3.47 -0.95 -1.31
C GLY A 168 4.94 -0.50 -1.41
N ASN A 169 5.22 0.79 -1.17
CA ASN A 169 6.58 1.31 -1.03
C ASN A 169 7.30 0.60 0.11
N LEU A 170 6.75 0.69 1.33
CA LEU A 170 7.35 0.10 2.52
C LEU A 170 7.48 -1.43 2.41
N ALA A 171 6.55 -2.12 1.75
CA ALA A 171 6.64 -3.56 1.50
C ALA A 171 7.84 -3.92 0.60
N ALA A 172 8.03 -3.19 -0.49
CA ALA A 172 9.16 -3.39 -1.39
C ALA A 172 10.49 -2.98 -0.73
N ALA A 173 10.52 -1.86 0.01
CA ALA A 173 11.69 -1.41 0.78
C ALA A 173 12.04 -2.39 1.91
N LEU A 174 11.04 -2.99 2.58
CA LEU A 174 11.24 -4.05 3.57
C LEU A 174 11.94 -5.25 2.95
N VAL A 175 11.42 -5.76 1.81
CA VAL A 175 12.00 -6.93 1.13
C VAL A 175 13.44 -6.63 0.68
N LEU A 176 13.70 -5.45 0.13
CA LEU A 176 15.04 -5.01 -0.25
C LEU A 176 15.97 -4.99 0.97
N ARG A 177 15.55 -4.36 2.06
CA ARG A 177 16.36 -4.25 3.30
C ARG A 177 16.54 -5.61 3.99
N ALA A 178 15.54 -6.50 3.92
CA ALA A 178 15.65 -7.86 4.44
C ALA A 178 16.70 -8.66 3.66
N LYS A 179 16.68 -8.57 2.32
CA LYS A 179 17.69 -9.16 1.45
C LYS A 179 19.11 -8.67 1.82
N ASP A 180 19.31 -7.36 1.91
CA ASP A 180 20.61 -6.76 2.22
C ASP A 180 21.12 -7.13 3.61
N LYS A 181 20.21 -7.46 4.54
CA LYS A 181 20.54 -7.95 5.89
C LYS A 181 20.64 -9.48 5.98
N GLY A 182 20.47 -10.21 4.88
CA GLY A 182 20.48 -11.67 4.85
C GLY A 182 19.35 -12.32 5.64
N LEU A 183 18.21 -11.64 5.81
CA LEU A 183 17.02 -12.24 6.42
C LEU A 183 16.33 -13.19 5.43
N PRO A 184 15.66 -14.23 5.91
CA PRO A 184 14.83 -15.08 5.05
C PRO A 184 13.79 -14.25 4.27
N MET A 185 13.56 -14.63 3.00
CA MET A 185 12.55 -13.97 2.16
C MET A 185 11.15 -14.54 2.41
N PRO A 186 10.08 -13.72 2.32
CA PRO A 186 8.71 -14.21 2.44
C PRO A 186 8.33 -15.08 1.23
N ALA A 187 7.24 -15.83 1.35
CA ALA A 187 6.69 -16.66 0.27
C ALA A 187 6.24 -15.83 -0.94
N GLY A 188 5.81 -14.60 -0.72
CA GLY A 188 5.35 -13.70 -1.78
C GLY A 188 5.28 -12.24 -1.35
N LEU A 189 5.28 -11.36 -2.36
CA LEU A 189 5.14 -9.91 -2.23
C LEU A 189 3.91 -9.44 -3.01
N VAL A 190 3.04 -8.63 -2.39
CA VAL A 190 1.85 -8.05 -3.03
C VAL A 190 1.98 -6.53 -3.05
N LEU A 191 2.03 -5.96 -4.24
CA LEU A 191 2.18 -4.53 -4.49
C LEU A 191 0.94 -3.98 -5.21
N MET A 192 0.04 -3.36 -4.46
CA MET A 192 -1.16 -2.76 -5.03
C MET A 192 -0.97 -1.27 -5.23
N THR A 193 -1.06 -0.80 -6.48
CA THR A 193 -0.85 0.62 -6.81
C THR A 193 0.37 1.24 -6.10
N PRO A 194 1.56 0.57 -6.14
CA PRO A 194 2.65 0.89 -5.24
C PRO A 194 3.36 2.20 -5.59
N GLU A 195 3.70 2.98 -4.58
CA GLU A 195 4.49 4.21 -4.68
C GLU A 195 6.01 3.91 -4.63
N VAL A 196 6.55 3.15 -5.59
CA VAL A 196 7.95 2.67 -5.54
C VAL A 196 8.98 3.64 -6.12
N ASP A 197 8.56 4.82 -6.52
CA ASP A 197 9.39 5.92 -7.02
C ASP A 197 8.87 7.26 -6.45
N LEU A 198 9.49 7.73 -5.39
CA LEU A 198 9.12 8.98 -4.72
C LEU A 198 9.51 10.24 -5.50
N THR A 199 10.28 10.08 -6.60
CA THR A 199 10.65 11.21 -7.48
C THR A 199 9.56 11.57 -8.47
N GLU A 200 8.50 10.74 -8.58
CA GLU A 200 7.42 10.89 -9.55
C GLU A 200 7.91 11.00 -11.01
N SER A 201 9.02 10.32 -11.35
CA SER A 201 9.65 10.42 -12.68
C SER A 201 8.90 9.65 -13.78
N GLY A 202 7.80 8.97 -13.45
CA GLY A 202 7.02 8.16 -14.38
C GLY A 202 6.08 8.99 -15.26
N ASP A 203 5.81 8.52 -16.49
CA ASP A 203 4.95 9.19 -17.48
C ASP A 203 3.51 9.44 -16.98
N SER A 204 2.96 8.51 -16.19
CA SER A 204 1.59 8.62 -15.65
C SER A 204 1.38 9.84 -14.75
N PHE A 205 2.43 10.36 -14.09
CA PHE A 205 2.33 11.56 -13.28
C PHE A 205 2.00 12.83 -14.11
N THR A 206 2.35 12.81 -15.41
CA THR A 206 1.98 13.86 -16.35
C THR A 206 0.68 13.55 -17.07
N THR A 207 0.56 12.33 -17.62
CA THR A 207 -0.56 11.96 -18.50
C THR A 207 -1.86 11.69 -17.78
N LEU A 208 -1.82 11.28 -16.50
CA LEU A 208 -3.00 10.98 -15.68
C LEU A 208 -3.27 12.02 -14.57
N ALA A 209 -2.53 13.11 -14.51
CA ALA A 209 -2.71 14.12 -13.47
C ALA A 209 -4.14 14.66 -13.38
N ASP A 210 -4.81 14.86 -14.51
CA ASP A 210 -6.20 15.34 -14.60
C ASP A 210 -7.23 14.21 -14.76
N VAL A 211 -6.80 12.96 -14.59
CA VAL A 211 -7.61 11.73 -14.75
C VAL A 211 -7.74 10.97 -13.43
N SER A 212 -6.67 10.95 -12.63
CA SER A 212 -6.60 10.18 -11.38
C SER A 212 -7.43 10.85 -10.29
N VAL A 213 -8.56 10.26 -9.94
CA VAL A 213 -9.42 10.71 -8.85
C VAL A 213 -8.85 10.22 -7.51
N GLY A 214 -8.86 11.10 -6.50
CA GLY A 214 -8.45 10.77 -5.14
C GLY A 214 -6.93 10.73 -4.90
N LEU A 215 -6.12 11.09 -5.91
CA LEU A 215 -4.67 11.20 -5.76
C LEU A 215 -4.13 12.37 -6.60
N GLN A 216 -3.26 13.16 -6.00
CA GLN A 216 -2.47 14.20 -6.64
C GLN A 216 -0.97 13.91 -6.49
N SER A 217 -0.10 14.72 -7.09
CA SER A 217 1.35 14.66 -6.81
C SER A 217 1.63 14.77 -5.31
N LEU A 218 2.55 13.95 -4.81
CA LEU A 218 2.94 13.85 -3.40
C LEU A 218 4.38 14.33 -3.18
N LEU A 219 5.01 15.06 -4.11
CA LEU A 219 6.42 15.45 -4.00
C LEU A 219 6.75 16.18 -2.70
N GLU A 220 5.88 17.09 -2.22
CA GLU A 220 6.08 17.77 -0.93
C GLU A 220 5.93 16.81 0.26
N VAL A 221 4.99 15.87 0.17
CA VAL A 221 4.80 14.81 1.18
C VAL A 221 6.01 13.87 1.20
N ASN A 222 6.49 13.47 0.03
CA ASN A 222 7.66 12.62 -0.13
C ASN A 222 8.92 13.31 0.42
N ALA A 223 9.08 14.62 0.18
CA ALA A 223 10.17 15.41 0.76
C ALA A 223 10.08 15.49 2.30
N LEU A 224 8.86 15.64 2.85
CA LEU A 224 8.64 15.61 4.30
C LEU A 224 9.03 14.26 4.88
N TYR A 225 8.58 13.16 4.27
CA TYR A 225 8.91 11.79 4.70
C TYR A 225 10.41 11.54 4.61
N ALA A 226 11.03 11.87 3.48
CA ALA A 226 12.44 11.58 3.20
C ALA A 226 13.42 12.30 4.15
N ASN A 227 13.00 13.33 4.87
CA ASN A 227 13.82 14.01 5.88
C ASN A 227 15.18 14.51 5.34
N GLY A 228 15.20 15.00 4.10
CA GLY A 228 16.42 15.51 3.44
C GLY A 228 17.29 14.43 2.79
N HIS A 229 16.91 13.14 2.87
CA HIS A 229 17.56 12.09 2.09
C HIS A 229 17.19 12.20 0.60
N ASP A 230 18.05 11.67 -0.26
CA ASP A 230 17.82 11.60 -1.70
C ASP A 230 16.60 10.71 -1.98
N LEU A 231 15.63 11.21 -2.74
CA LEU A 231 14.43 10.46 -3.12
C LEU A 231 14.76 9.24 -4.01
N GLU A 232 15.92 9.20 -4.65
CA GLU A 232 16.41 8.03 -5.39
C GLU A 232 17.08 6.98 -4.50
N ASP A 233 17.23 7.22 -3.17
CA ASP A 233 17.71 6.19 -2.24
C ASP A 233 16.83 4.93 -2.38
N PRO A 234 17.42 3.74 -2.61
CA PRO A 234 16.68 2.49 -2.80
C PRO A 234 15.72 2.10 -1.67
N TYR A 235 15.94 2.58 -0.45
CA TYR A 235 15.01 2.33 0.65
C TYR A 235 13.87 3.35 0.72
N LEU A 236 13.99 4.48 0.03
CA LEU A 236 12.90 5.44 -0.20
C LEU A 236 12.16 5.11 -1.50
N SER A 237 12.89 4.80 -2.55
CA SER A 237 12.35 4.45 -3.87
C SER A 237 12.86 3.09 -4.33
N PRO A 238 12.22 1.98 -3.92
CA PRO A 238 12.66 0.61 -4.25
C PRO A 238 12.81 0.33 -5.74
N LEU A 239 12.19 1.14 -6.59
CA LEU A 239 12.38 1.07 -8.03
C LEU A 239 13.86 1.26 -8.44
N PHE A 240 14.68 1.99 -7.68
CA PHE A 240 16.10 2.19 -7.97
C PHE A 240 17.00 1.14 -7.31
N GLY A 241 16.44 0.26 -6.44
CA GLY A 241 17.19 -0.81 -5.75
C GLY A 241 17.45 -2.04 -6.62
N ASP A 242 18.31 -2.93 -6.15
CA ASP A 242 18.53 -4.26 -6.76
C ASP A 242 17.46 -5.25 -6.29
N VAL A 243 16.55 -5.62 -7.18
CA VAL A 243 15.44 -6.55 -6.92
C VAL A 243 15.77 -8.02 -7.20
N THR A 244 17.04 -8.34 -7.49
CA THR A 244 17.50 -9.73 -7.67
C THR A 244 17.23 -10.53 -6.40
N GLY A 245 16.59 -11.68 -6.53
CA GLY A 245 16.25 -12.55 -5.39
C GLY A 245 15.00 -12.13 -4.61
N PHE A 246 14.22 -11.18 -5.13
CA PHE A 246 12.88 -10.91 -4.58
C PHE A 246 12.00 -12.16 -4.69
N PRO A 247 11.04 -12.36 -3.77
CA PRO A 247 10.09 -13.45 -3.84
C PRO A 247 9.13 -13.29 -5.03
N PRO A 248 8.36 -14.32 -5.40
CA PRO A 248 7.24 -14.17 -6.31
C PRO A 248 6.42 -12.94 -5.97
N THR A 249 6.12 -12.10 -6.96
CA THR A 249 5.53 -10.78 -6.72
C THR A 249 4.28 -10.57 -7.58
N LEU A 250 3.19 -10.16 -6.94
CA LEU A 250 1.98 -9.68 -7.60
C LEU A 250 1.98 -8.15 -7.63
N LEU A 251 1.74 -7.57 -8.81
CA LEU A 251 1.55 -6.13 -8.98
C LEU A 251 0.17 -5.85 -9.57
N ILE A 252 -0.55 -4.93 -8.95
CA ILE A 252 -1.89 -4.51 -9.40
C ILE A 252 -1.92 -2.99 -9.51
N SER A 253 -2.51 -2.46 -10.61
CA SER A 253 -2.81 -1.05 -10.80
C SER A 253 -4.02 -0.88 -11.73
N GLY A 254 -4.28 0.33 -12.18
CA GLY A 254 -5.35 0.65 -13.11
C GLY A 254 -4.97 1.73 -14.11
N THR A 255 -5.74 1.81 -15.19
CA THR A 255 -5.47 2.79 -16.26
C THR A 255 -5.78 4.24 -15.86
N ARG A 256 -6.38 4.47 -14.69
CA ARG A 256 -6.63 5.80 -14.10
C ARG A 256 -5.87 6.01 -12.78
N ASP A 257 -4.84 5.19 -12.54
CA ASP A 257 -4.00 5.30 -11.36
C ASP A 257 -2.74 6.13 -11.65
N LEU A 258 -2.49 7.16 -10.85
CA LEU A 258 -1.31 8.02 -10.99
C LEU A 258 0.01 7.23 -10.86
N TYR A 259 0.01 6.11 -10.10
CA TYR A 259 1.16 5.23 -9.93
C TYR A 259 1.26 4.09 -10.96
N LEU A 260 0.51 4.17 -12.07
CA LEU A 260 0.60 3.18 -13.14
C LEU A 260 2.04 2.99 -13.63
N SER A 261 2.78 4.08 -13.87
CA SER A 261 4.18 4.01 -14.30
C SER A 261 5.08 3.33 -13.26
N ASN A 262 4.88 3.60 -11.97
CA ASN A 262 5.61 2.93 -10.89
C ASN A 262 5.40 1.41 -10.95
N THR A 263 4.15 0.99 -11.09
CA THR A 263 3.75 -0.41 -11.17
C THR A 263 4.36 -1.11 -12.40
N VAL A 264 4.24 -0.50 -13.58
CA VAL A 264 4.77 -1.07 -14.84
C VAL A 264 6.29 -1.14 -14.83
N ARG A 265 6.97 -0.08 -14.36
CA ARG A 265 8.44 -0.04 -14.28
C ARG A 265 8.98 -1.06 -13.28
N MET A 266 8.32 -1.19 -12.12
CA MET A 266 8.71 -2.18 -11.11
C MET A 266 8.51 -3.61 -11.63
N HIS A 267 7.40 -3.90 -12.30
CA HIS A 267 7.18 -5.20 -12.92
C HIS A 267 8.28 -5.53 -13.95
N ARG A 268 8.60 -4.59 -14.85
CA ARG A 268 9.67 -4.80 -15.83
C ARG A 268 11.01 -5.10 -15.16
N LYS A 269 11.35 -4.34 -14.14
CA LYS A 269 12.59 -4.53 -13.38
C LYS A 269 12.65 -5.91 -12.70
N LEU A 270 11.56 -6.35 -12.06
CA LEU A 270 11.46 -7.68 -11.46
C LEU A 270 11.65 -8.79 -12.51
N ARG A 271 10.99 -8.68 -13.67
CA ARG A 271 11.13 -9.65 -14.78
C ARG A 271 12.54 -9.70 -15.33
N GLU A 272 13.21 -8.56 -15.48
CA GLU A 272 14.61 -8.47 -15.92
C GLU A 272 15.58 -9.10 -14.93
N ALA A 273 15.26 -9.03 -13.63
CA ALA A 273 16.00 -9.70 -12.55
C ALA A 273 15.67 -11.21 -12.41
N GLY A 274 14.80 -11.77 -13.26
CA GLY A 274 14.42 -13.18 -13.22
C GLY A 274 13.41 -13.54 -12.15
N VAL A 275 12.76 -12.54 -11.53
CA VAL A 275 11.72 -12.76 -10.52
C VAL A 275 10.41 -13.19 -11.19
N ASP A 276 9.71 -14.16 -10.60
CA ASP A 276 8.34 -14.52 -10.97
C ASP A 276 7.40 -13.37 -10.58
N ALA A 277 6.94 -12.59 -11.55
CA ALA A 277 6.14 -11.40 -11.32
C ALA A 277 4.90 -11.39 -12.22
N ASP A 278 3.73 -11.35 -11.57
CA ASP A 278 2.43 -11.17 -12.20
C ASP A 278 2.03 -9.70 -12.22
N LEU A 279 1.45 -9.24 -13.33
CA LEU A 279 0.96 -7.86 -13.46
C LEU A 279 -0.49 -7.86 -13.93
N HIS A 280 -1.36 -7.22 -13.15
CA HIS A 280 -2.76 -6.99 -13.51
C HIS A 280 -3.07 -5.50 -13.56
N ILE A 281 -3.44 -5.02 -14.75
CA ILE A 281 -3.89 -3.63 -14.97
C ILE A 281 -5.37 -3.65 -15.29
N PHE A 282 -6.16 -3.06 -14.41
CA PHE A 282 -7.61 -2.99 -14.55
C PHE A 282 -8.02 -1.70 -15.27
N ASP A 283 -8.81 -1.83 -16.34
CA ASP A 283 -9.22 -0.67 -17.13
C ASP A 283 -10.21 0.22 -16.38
N GLY A 284 -9.90 1.50 -16.30
CA GLY A 284 -10.67 2.51 -15.57
C GLY A 284 -10.46 2.48 -14.06
N ARG A 285 -9.68 1.58 -13.49
CA ARG A 285 -9.42 1.53 -12.03
C ARG A 285 -8.58 2.74 -11.60
N PRO A 286 -9.07 3.55 -10.62
CA PRO A 286 -8.30 4.65 -10.04
C PRO A 286 -7.42 4.14 -8.90
N HIS A 287 -6.60 5.02 -8.33
CA HIS A 287 -5.69 4.69 -7.23
C HIS A 287 -6.39 4.05 -6.02
N ALA A 288 -7.50 4.63 -5.58
CA ALA A 288 -8.27 4.14 -4.44
C ALA A 288 -9.12 2.88 -4.73
N GLY A 289 -9.04 2.31 -5.95
CA GLY A 289 -9.88 1.20 -6.38
C GLY A 289 -11.29 1.65 -6.81
N TYR A 290 -12.12 0.68 -7.16
CA TYR A 290 -13.51 0.94 -7.55
C TYR A 290 -14.47 1.10 -6.36
N GLY A 291 -13.95 1.12 -5.13
CA GLY A 291 -14.77 1.19 -3.92
C GLY A 291 -15.68 -0.05 -3.75
N ASN A 292 -16.97 0.19 -3.54
CA ASN A 292 -17.95 -0.89 -3.38
C ASN A 292 -18.53 -1.41 -4.72
N ALA A 293 -17.94 -1.05 -5.86
CA ALA A 293 -18.40 -1.50 -7.16
C ALA A 293 -18.06 -2.98 -7.40
N PRO A 294 -18.87 -3.71 -8.21
CA PRO A 294 -18.66 -5.14 -8.46
C PRO A 294 -17.33 -5.47 -9.14
N GLU A 295 -16.71 -4.52 -9.83
CA GLU A 295 -15.40 -4.68 -10.47
C GLU A 295 -14.29 -4.99 -9.47
N GLU A 296 -14.40 -4.54 -8.20
CA GLU A 296 -13.38 -4.82 -7.17
C GLU A 296 -13.30 -6.32 -6.83
N ALA A 297 -14.35 -7.09 -7.09
CA ALA A 297 -14.33 -8.53 -6.89
C ALA A 297 -13.26 -9.25 -7.76
N ALA A 298 -13.00 -8.76 -8.98
CA ALA A 298 -11.95 -9.32 -9.83
C ALA A 298 -10.55 -9.03 -9.26
N VAL A 299 -10.33 -7.83 -8.72
CA VAL A 299 -9.07 -7.45 -8.04
C VAL A 299 -8.82 -8.33 -6.82
N ALA A 300 -9.86 -8.55 -6.01
CA ALA A 300 -9.79 -9.42 -4.85
C ALA A 300 -9.50 -10.88 -5.23
N ALA A 301 -10.10 -11.37 -6.32
CA ALA A 301 -9.89 -12.73 -6.82
C ALA A 301 -8.42 -12.97 -7.25
N GLU A 302 -7.79 -12.02 -7.96
CA GLU A 302 -6.39 -12.13 -8.37
C GLU A 302 -5.45 -12.13 -7.15
N THR A 303 -5.74 -11.27 -6.15
CA THR A 303 -4.98 -11.25 -4.90
C THR A 303 -5.09 -12.57 -4.16
N GLY A 304 -6.31 -13.10 -3.99
CA GLY A 304 -6.55 -14.38 -3.33
C GLY A 304 -5.90 -15.55 -4.06
N ALA A 305 -5.99 -15.60 -5.40
CA ALA A 305 -5.38 -16.64 -6.21
C ALA A 305 -3.84 -16.63 -6.08
N PHE A 306 -3.21 -15.45 -6.11
CA PHE A 306 -1.77 -15.33 -5.90
C PHE A 306 -1.36 -15.83 -4.51
N VAL A 307 -2.03 -15.38 -3.45
CA VAL A 307 -1.73 -15.79 -2.05
C VAL A 307 -1.83 -17.31 -1.92
N GLN A 308 -2.90 -17.93 -2.44
CA GLN A 308 -3.05 -19.38 -2.39
C GLN A 308 -1.98 -20.13 -3.19
N ARG A 309 -1.59 -19.61 -4.36
CA ARG A 309 -0.55 -20.18 -5.21
C ARG A 309 0.79 -20.24 -4.50
N VAL A 310 1.25 -19.12 -3.93
CA VAL A 310 2.58 -19.05 -3.31
C VAL A 310 2.65 -19.80 -1.99
N LEU A 311 1.58 -19.82 -1.20
CA LEU A 311 1.48 -20.64 0.03
C LEU A 311 1.32 -22.12 -0.28
N GLY A 312 0.68 -22.49 -1.40
CA GLY A 312 0.53 -23.88 -1.85
C GLY A 312 1.81 -24.46 -2.44
N ALA A 313 2.67 -23.66 -3.04
CA ALA A 313 3.95 -24.10 -3.59
C ALA A 313 4.98 -24.50 -2.50
N ALA A 314 4.74 -24.09 -1.26
CA ALA A 314 5.59 -24.39 -0.10
C ALA A 314 5.24 -25.72 0.59
N ARG A 315 4.19 -26.43 0.13
CA ARG A 315 3.77 -27.75 0.63
C ARG A 315 4.22 -28.84 -0.32
#